data_7c607fcdab8663d34fbc1133a2cf5115
#
_entry.id   7c607fcdab8663d34fbc1133a2cf5115
#
_cell.length_a   1.000
_cell.length_b   1.000
_cell.length_c   1.000
_cell.angle_alpha   90.00
_cell.angle_beta   90.00
_cell.angle_gamma   90.00
#
_symmetry.space_group_name_H-M   'P 1'
#
loop_
_entity.id
_entity.type
_entity.pdbx_description
1 polymer ?
#
loop_
_entity_poly.entity_id
_entity_poly.type
_entity_poly.pdbx_seq_one_letter_code
_entity_poly.pdbx_strand_id
1 'polypeptide(L)'
;MNGIKNIKFIKWSNLIKLKIKKKIFYWAPFLTPIATPKAVINSAYSLQKYSNEFDCSIINFFGEFNIFKKDIVNKNIKIYNSSFNILRKYLPFKGKIKSRFSFLIIFILSFLPLRKLLSEERPDYLIVQLITSLPMFLVLIFNFNTKFILRISGIPRVSFFRKLLWKIALKKFYLITCPTESTMQYIKSLNIVDDDKIKVLFDPIIEVKKIKSETNKKNNTISHNNYCLAVGRLTKQKNFIFLCKAFKKVVTKYPNAKLLIAGDGEDKEKIDSYIIKNKLEENIITLGYIKNIFPLMYGAKLFILSSLWEDPGFVLIEASFCRTPTLTSNCETGPIELIKDKKNG
;
A
#
# COMPACT_ATOMS: atom_id res chain seq x y z
N MET A 1 52.31 7.78 -57.06
CA MET A 1 52.59 8.98 -56.29
C MET A 1 51.25 9.41 -55.60
N ASN A 2 51.28 9.48 -54.32
CA ASN A 2 50.37 10.19 -53.42
C ASN A 2 48.88 9.95 -53.49
N GLY A 3 48.45 9.09 -52.60
CA GLY A 3 47.06 8.98 -52.17
C GLY A 3 46.97 8.60 -50.70
N ILE A 4 47.29 9.54 -49.81
CA ILE A 4 47.09 9.35 -48.38
C ILE A 4 45.59 9.66 -48.07
N LYS A 5 44.85 8.62 -47.83
CA LYS A 5 43.43 8.68 -47.46
C LYS A 5 43.27 9.38 -46.11
N ASN A 6 42.40 10.38 -46.05
CA ASN A 6 41.88 11.06 -44.88
C ASN A 6 41.22 10.06 -43.91
N ILE A 7 41.91 9.74 -42.83
CA ILE A 7 41.32 9.06 -41.67
C ILE A 7 40.54 10.14 -40.91
N LYS A 8 39.18 10.12 -41.05
CA LYS A 8 38.30 10.91 -40.22
C LYS A 8 38.46 10.43 -38.78
N PHE A 9 39.12 11.24 -37.96
CA PHE A 9 39.04 11.09 -36.49
C PHE A 9 37.60 11.23 -36.07
N ILE A 10 36.95 10.11 -35.75
CA ILE A 10 35.64 10.09 -35.09
C ILE A 10 35.86 10.72 -33.72
N LYS A 11 35.32 11.91 -33.53
CA LYS A 11 35.29 12.59 -32.22
C LYS A 11 34.68 11.68 -31.22
N TRP A 12 35.44 11.18 -30.27
CA TRP A 12 35.04 10.37 -29.12
C TRP A 12 34.11 11.13 -28.13
N SER A 13 33.70 12.37 -28.47
CA SER A 13 32.77 13.19 -27.68
C SER A 13 31.31 12.73 -27.71
N ASN A 14 30.98 11.72 -28.52
CA ASN A 14 29.64 11.11 -28.59
C ASN A 14 29.54 9.76 -27.86
N LEU A 15 30.51 9.41 -27.04
CA LEU A 15 30.30 8.35 -26.04
C LEU A 15 29.21 8.84 -25.08
N ILE A 16 28.02 8.29 -25.29
CA ILE A 16 26.86 8.35 -24.47
C ILE A 16 27.33 8.45 -23.01
N LYS A 17 27.17 9.62 -22.39
CA LYS A 17 27.20 9.75 -20.93
C LYS A 17 26.07 8.85 -20.42
N LEU A 18 26.38 7.61 -20.12
CA LEU A 18 25.47 6.74 -19.38
C LEU A 18 25.13 7.49 -18.11
N LYS A 19 23.95 8.13 -18.10
CA LYS A 19 23.46 8.90 -16.95
C LYS A 19 23.36 7.89 -15.82
N ILE A 20 24.26 7.98 -14.84
CA ILE A 20 24.26 7.08 -13.68
C ILE A 20 22.90 7.21 -13.03
N LYS A 21 22.16 6.10 -12.98
CA LYS A 21 20.82 6.09 -12.37
C LYS A 21 20.94 6.27 -10.88
N LYS A 22 20.05 7.08 -10.31
CA LYS A 22 19.91 7.22 -8.86
C LYS A 22 19.32 5.95 -8.26
N LYS A 23 19.96 5.41 -7.25
CA LYS A 23 19.54 4.21 -6.53
C LYS A 23 18.46 4.57 -5.50
N ILE A 24 17.31 3.93 -5.58
CA ILE A 24 16.21 4.08 -4.61
C ILE A 24 15.96 2.76 -3.94
N PHE A 25 16.07 2.72 -2.61
CA PHE A 25 15.77 1.54 -1.82
C PHE A 25 14.46 1.73 -1.06
N TYR A 26 13.66 0.66 -0.97
CA TYR A 26 12.41 0.64 -0.23
C TYR A 26 12.55 -0.23 1.02
N TRP A 27 12.37 0.38 2.17
CA TRP A 27 12.24 -0.27 3.46
C TRP A 27 10.77 -0.27 3.88
N ALA A 28 10.12 -1.42 3.77
CA ALA A 28 8.70 -1.56 4.08
C ALA A 28 8.37 -2.95 4.66
N PRO A 29 9.01 -3.41 5.75
CA PRO A 29 8.77 -4.73 6.32
C PRO A 29 7.35 -4.84 6.86
N PHE A 30 6.69 -5.99 6.61
CA PHE A 30 5.32 -6.25 7.05
C PHE A 30 5.14 -7.70 7.52
N LEU A 31 4.23 -7.89 8.47
CA LEU A 31 3.90 -9.21 9.00
C LEU A 31 2.74 -9.87 8.23
N THR A 32 1.73 -9.08 7.86
CA THR A 32 0.56 -9.53 7.10
C THR A 32 0.50 -8.83 5.75
N PRO A 33 0.09 -9.52 4.66
CA PRO A 33 -0.07 -8.90 3.36
C PRO A 33 -1.27 -7.94 3.40
N ILE A 34 -0.95 -6.65 3.35
CA ILE A 34 -1.91 -5.54 3.25
C ILE A 34 -1.74 -4.84 1.90
N ALA A 35 -2.50 -3.78 1.66
CA ALA A 35 -2.40 -3.03 0.40
C ALA A 35 -1.04 -2.33 0.20
N THR A 36 -0.38 -1.92 1.29
CA THR A 36 0.90 -1.19 1.26
C THR A 36 2.02 -1.88 0.46
N PRO A 37 2.30 -3.20 0.60
CA PRO A 37 3.30 -3.87 -0.22
C PRO A 37 3.05 -3.76 -1.73
N LYS A 38 1.79 -3.80 -2.18
CA LYS A 38 1.46 -3.57 -3.59
C LYS A 38 1.78 -2.14 -4.02
N ALA A 39 1.48 -1.16 -3.18
CA ALA A 39 1.83 0.24 -3.43
C ALA A 39 3.35 0.44 -3.53
N VAL A 40 4.15 -0.23 -2.69
CA VAL A 40 5.63 -0.23 -2.76
C VAL A 40 6.11 -0.77 -4.11
N ILE A 41 5.63 -1.96 -4.51
CA ILE A 41 6.03 -2.59 -5.78
C ILE A 41 5.63 -1.72 -6.97
N ASN A 42 4.42 -1.17 -6.96
CA ASN A 42 3.95 -0.30 -8.03
C ASN A 42 4.70 1.03 -8.07
N SER A 43 5.08 1.59 -6.92
CA SER A 43 5.91 2.79 -6.84
C SER A 43 7.29 2.56 -7.45
N ALA A 44 7.97 1.48 -7.06
CA ALA A 44 9.26 1.09 -7.61
C ALA A 44 9.20 0.87 -9.13
N TYR A 45 8.19 0.11 -9.58
CA TYR A 45 7.96 -0.15 -10.99
C TYR A 45 7.67 1.11 -11.80
N SER A 46 6.81 2.00 -11.29
CA SER A 46 6.45 3.23 -11.98
C SER A 46 7.65 4.14 -12.15
N LEU A 47 8.47 4.30 -11.12
CA LEU A 47 9.69 5.11 -11.20
C LEU A 47 10.67 4.55 -12.25
N GLN A 48 10.91 3.25 -12.29
CA GLN A 48 11.79 2.62 -13.27
C GLN A 48 11.22 2.68 -14.69
N LYS A 49 9.90 2.53 -14.84
CA LYS A 49 9.26 2.45 -16.15
C LYS A 49 9.09 3.81 -16.82
N TYR A 50 8.76 4.84 -16.05
CA TYR A 50 8.42 6.17 -16.59
C TYR A 50 9.55 7.18 -16.43
N SER A 51 10.64 6.81 -15.75
CA SER A 51 11.86 7.62 -15.65
C SER A 51 13.10 6.74 -15.81
N ASN A 52 13.95 7.10 -16.77
CA ASN A 52 15.24 6.44 -16.96
C ASN A 52 16.30 6.85 -15.91
N GLU A 53 15.91 7.66 -14.92
CA GLU A 53 16.82 8.24 -13.94
C GLU A 53 16.96 7.38 -12.67
N PHE A 54 16.08 6.40 -12.46
CA PHE A 54 16.02 5.65 -11.20
C PHE A 54 16.25 4.16 -11.40
N ASP A 55 16.97 3.56 -10.45
CA ASP A 55 17.11 2.13 -10.24
C ASP A 55 16.54 1.79 -8.86
N CYS A 56 15.42 1.04 -8.83
CA CYS A 56 14.68 0.80 -7.63
C CYS A 56 14.92 -0.61 -7.09
N SER A 57 15.08 -0.72 -5.79
CA SER A 57 15.31 -2.00 -5.10
C SER A 57 14.44 -2.13 -3.87
N ILE A 58 13.97 -3.34 -3.58
CA ILE A 58 13.16 -3.65 -2.41
C ILE A 58 14.01 -4.43 -1.40
N ILE A 59 14.00 -3.98 -0.14
CA ILE A 59 14.65 -4.68 0.96
C ILE A 59 13.67 -5.72 1.51
N ASN A 60 14.08 -7.00 1.50
CA ASN A 60 13.27 -8.16 1.86
C ASN A 60 14.03 -9.04 2.87
N PHE A 61 14.27 -8.51 4.06
CA PHE A 61 15.14 -9.20 5.02
C PHE A 61 14.52 -10.43 5.68
N PHE A 62 13.20 -10.47 5.81
CA PHE A 62 12.48 -11.57 6.49
C PHE A 62 11.67 -12.44 5.54
N GLY A 63 11.76 -12.20 4.23
CA GLY A 63 10.97 -12.89 3.22
C GLY A 63 9.52 -12.40 3.15
N GLU A 64 9.27 -11.19 3.64
CA GLU A 64 7.96 -10.56 3.62
C GLU A 64 7.43 -10.35 2.20
N PHE A 65 8.30 -10.04 1.24
CA PHE A 65 7.94 -9.89 -0.17
C PHE A 65 7.98 -11.20 -0.98
N ASN A 66 8.31 -12.35 -0.37
CA ASN A 66 8.40 -13.63 -1.10
C ASN A 66 7.09 -14.02 -1.80
N ILE A 67 5.93 -13.67 -1.21
CA ILE A 67 4.60 -13.89 -1.81
C ILE A 67 4.38 -13.10 -3.10
N PHE A 68 5.13 -12.02 -3.31
CA PHE A 68 5.10 -11.16 -4.49
C PHE A 68 6.29 -11.37 -5.42
N LYS A 69 7.17 -12.37 -5.15
CA LYS A 69 8.43 -12.58 -5.88
C LYS A 69 8.24 -12.61 -7.40
N LYS A 70 7.22 -13.33 -7.89
CA LYS A 70 6.92 -13.41 -9.33
C LYS A 70 6.60 -12.04 -9.93
N ASP A 71 5.77 -11.24 -9.24
CA ASP A 71 5.40 -9.89 -9.72
C ASP A 71 6.60 -8.92 -9.72
N ILE A 72 7.45 -9.00 -8.70
CA ILE A 72 8.65 -8.16 -8.56
C ILE A 72 9.67 -8.48 -9.66
N VAL A 73 9.92 -9.78 -9.90
CA VAL A 73 10.84 -10.24 -10.96
C VAL A 73 10.33 -9.83 -12.35
N ASN A 74 9.04 -10.01 -12.63
CA ASN A 74 8.42 -9.60 -13.90
C ASN A 74 8.48 -8.07 -14.14
N LYS A 75 8.65 -7.29 -13.08
CA LYS A 75 8.80 -5.83 -13.11
C LYS A 75 10.27 -5.38 -13.12
N ASN A 76 11.22 -6.32 -13.19
CA ASN A 76 12.67 -6.07 -13.13
C ASN A 76 13.11 -5.24 -11.91
N ILE A 77 12.45 -5.42 -10.76
CA ILE A 77 12.83 -4.76 -9.52
C ILE A 77 13.81 -5.65 -8.77
N LYS A 78 14.95 -5.10 -8.37
CA LYS A 78 15.97 -5.82 -7.59
C LYS A 78 15.48 -6.05 -6.14
N ILE A 79 15.79 -7.21 -5.58
CA ILE A 79 15.46 -7.57 -4.20
C ILE A 79 16.75 -7.82 -3.43
N TYR A 80 16.89 -7.14 -2.28
CA TYR A 80 17.96 -7.40 -1.32
C TYR A 80 17.43 -8.28 -0.19
N ASN A 81 17.92 -9.52 -0.15
CA ASN A 81 17.58 -10.47 0.90
C ASN A 81 18.65 -10.50 1.98
N SER A 82 18.28 -10.89 3.20
CA SER A 82 19.22 -11.27 4.25
C SER A 82 19.20 -12.78 4.49
N SER A 83 20.09 -13.25 5.38
CA SER A 83 20.06 -14.63 5.89
C SER A 83 18.77 -14.98 6.64
N PHE A 84 17.97 -14.00 7.02
CA PHE A 84 16.72 -14.17 7.76
C PHE A 84 15.47 -14.26 6.85
N ASN A 85 15.63 -14.40 5.54
CA ASN A 85 14.56 -14.31 4.54
C ASN A 85 13.42 -15.34 4.65
N ILE A 86 13.47 -16.24 5.63
CA ILE A 86 12.41 -17.23 5.91
C ILE A 86 11.71 -16.90 7.24
N LEU A 87 12.27 -16.05 8.07
CA LEU A 87 11.86 -15.83 9.46
C LEU A 87 10.43 -15.31 9.61
N ARG A 88 9.90 -14.59 8.62
CA ARG A 88 8.51 -14.08 8.66
C ARG A 88 7.49 -15.17 8.96
N LYS A 89 7.71 -16.40 8.50
CA LYS A 89 6.78 -17.53 8.72
C LYS A 89 6.60 -17.88 10.21
N TYR A 90 7.62 -17.58 11.01
CA TYR A 90 7.67 -17.92 12.44
C TYR A 90 7.34 -16.72 13.34
N LEU A 91 7.25 -15.52 12.78
CA LEU A 91 6.95 -14.32 13.57
C LEU A 91 5.45 -14.27 13.89
N PRO A 92 5.08 -14.19 15.19
CA PRO A 92 3.69 -14.08 15.59
C PRO A 92 3.12 -12.71 15.20
N PHE A 93 1.93 -12.71 14.59
CA PHE A 93 1.31 -11.47 14.07
C PHE A 93 -0.11 -11.23 14.57
N LYS A 94 -0.77 -12.23 15.16
CA LYS A 94 -2.14 -12.07 15.71
C LYS A 94 -2.07 -11.45 17.11
N GLY A 95 -2.78 -10.33 17.29
CA GLY A 95 -2.87 -9.63 18.56
C GLY A 95 -1.79 -8.54 18.76
N LYS A 96 -2.13 -7.52 19.58
CA LYS A 96 -1.29 -6.31 19.76
C LYS A 96 0.07 -6.60 20.41
N ILE A 97 0.12 -7.48 21.41
CA ILE A 97 1.37 -7.81 22.14
C ILE A 97 2.30 -8.62 21.25
N LYS A 98 1.77 -9.67 20.60
CA LYS A 98 2.55 -10.56 19.73
C LYS A 98 3.14 -9.81 18.53
N SER A 99 2.39 -8.90 17.91
CA SER A 99 2.90 -8.09 16.80
C SER A 99 4.00 -7.11 17.24
N ARG A 100 3.91 -6.53 18.46
CA ARG A 100 4.96 -5.65 18.99
C ARG A 100 6.26 -6.41 19.24
N PHE A 101 6.17 -7.63 19.74
CA PHE A 101 7.34 -8.50 19.93
C PHE A 101 8.01 -8.81 18.57
N SER A 102 7.23 -9.15 17.55
CA SER A 102 7.75 -9.35 16.19
C SER A 102 8.41 -8.08 15.62
N PHE A 103 7.86 -6.90 15.88
CA PHE A 103 8.50 -5.63 15.47
C PHE A 103 9.84 -5.38 16.18
N LEU A 104 9.96 -5.79 17.44
CA LEU A 104 11.24 -5.71 18.18
C LEU A 104 12.27 -6.68 17.57
N ILE A 105 11.87 -7.91 17.25
CA ILE A 105 12.75 -8.88 16.57
C ILE A 105 13.21 -8.32 15.22
N ILE A 106 12.30 -7.79 14.40
CA ILE A 106 12.63 -7.17 13.12
C ILE A 106 13.63 -6.03 13.33
N PHE A 107 13.41 -5.18 14.33
CA PHE A 107 14.32 -4.07 14.65
C PHE A 107 15.73 -4.57 14.97
N ILE A 108 15.86 -5.54 15.90
CA ILE A 108 17.16 -6.05 16.36
C ILE A 108 17.90 -6.76 15.21
N LEU A 109 17.22 -7.70 14.51
CA LEU A 109 17.87 -8.49 13.47
C LEU A 109 18.18 -7.70 12.20
N SER A 110 17.44 -6.62 11.92
CA SER A 110 17.73 -5.76 10.77
C SER A 110 18.75 -4.66 11.04
N PHE A 111 19.13 -4.41 12.29
CA PHE A 111 19.97 -3.28 12.64
C PHE A 111 21.31 -3.31 11.88
N LEU A 112 22.10 -4.38 12.05
CA LEU A 112 23.37 -4.53 11.35
C LEU A 112 23.22 -4.71 9.84
N PRO A 113 22.30 -5.57 9.33
CA PRO A 113 22.11 -5.73 7.89
C PRO A 113 21.71 -4.43 7.20
N LEU A 114 20.79 -3.64 7.77
CA LEU A 114 20.35 -2.39 7.14
C LEU A 114 21.47 -1.34 7.16
N ARG A 115 22.20 -1.21 8.29
CA ARG A 115 23.37 -0.33 8.39
C ARG A 115 24.41 -0.69 7.32
N LYS A 116 24.77 -1.99 7.23
CA LYS A 116 25.74 -2.50 6.26
C LYS A 116 25.29 -2.18 4.83
N LEU A 117 24.04 -2.52 4.49
CA LEU A 117 23.48 -2.27 3.17
C LEU A 117 23.55 -0.78 2.78
N LEU A 118 23.17 0.13 3.67
CA LEU A 118 23.23 1.57 3.42
C LEU A 118 24.66 2.09 3.26
N SER A 119 25.63 1.52 3.98
CA SER A 119 27.03 1.91 3.92
C SER A 119 27.73 1.39 2.66
N GLU A 120 27.41 0.19 2.19
CA GLU A 120 28.03 -0.46 1.03
C GLU A 120 27.39 -0.02 -0.29
N GLU A 121 26.06 -0.07 -0.39
CA GLU A 121 25.33 0.25 -1.61
C GLU A 121 25.15 1.75 -1.84
N ARG A 122 25.21 2.54 -0.77
CA ARG A 122 25.09 4.01 -0.79
C ARG A 122 23.95 4.50 -1.67
N PRO A 123 22.68 4.04 -1.40
CA PRO A 123 21.57 4.48 -2.24
C PRO A 123 21.37 6.00 -2.09
N ASP A 124 20.96 6.67 -3.19
CA ASP A 124 20.62 8.09 -3.15
C ASP A 124 19.41 8.35 -2.24
N TYR A 125 18.44 7.42 -2.26
CA TYR A 125 17.22 7.53 -1.46
C TYR A 125 16.88 6.23 -0.76
N LEU A 126 16.43 6.34 0.49
CA LEU A 126 15.75 5.27 1.22
C LEU A 126 14.31 5.70 1.51
N ILE A 127 13.35 5.06 0.86
CA ILE A 127 11.92 5.26 1.12
C ILE A 127 11.53 4.34 2.27
N VAL A 128 11.14 4.94 3.40
CA VAL A 128 10.79 4.27 4.65
C VAL A 128 9.28 4.21 4.78
N GLN A 129 8.72 3.00 4.72
CA GLN A 129 7.31 2.72 5.00
C GLN A 129 7.20 1.64 6.06
N LEU A 130 6.18 1.67 6.90
CA LEU A 130 5.97 0.70 7.98
C LEU A 130 7.24 0.56 8.87
N ILE A 131 7.13 0.00 10.02
CA ILE A 131 8.24 -0.20 10.98
C ILE A 131 9.35 0.86 10.87
N THR A 132 8.97 2.12 11.10
CA THR A 132 9.81 3.30 10.85
C THR A 132 10.89 3.52 11.92
N SER A 133 10.78 2.84 13.06
CA SER A 133 11.67 3.04 14.23
C SER A 133 13.13 2.74 13.91
N LEU A 134 13.43 1.68 13.17
CA LEU A 134 14.81 1.32 12.85
C LEU A 134 15.51 2.34 11.95
N PRO A 135 14.95 2.74 10.79
CA PRO A 135 15.57 3.80 9.98
C PRO A 135 15.71 5.13 10.72
N MET A 136 14.74 5.49 11.57
CA MET A 136 14.83 6.69 12.41
C MET A 136 15.99 6.59 13.42
N PHE A 137 16.17 5.44 14.04
CA PHE A 137 17.26 5.22 14.97
C PHE A 137 18.62 5.24 14.26
N LEU A 138 18.73 4.61 13.11
CA LEU A 138 19.98 4.59 12.34
C LEU A 138 20.41 6.00 11.91
N VAL A 139 19.50 6.83 11.42
CA VAL A 139 19.83 8.20 10.97
C VAL A 139 20.22 9.12 12.13
N LEU A 140 19.85 8.78 13.38
CA LEU A 140 20.28 9.52 14.55
C LEU A 140 21.73 9.20 14.95
N ILE A 141 22.13 7.94 14.79
CA ILE A 141 23.43 7.44 15.27
C ILE A 141 24.50 7.54 14.17
N PHE A 142 24.14 7.29 12.93
CA PHE A 142 25.08 7.23 11.80
C PHE A 142 24.82 8.32 10.79
N ASN A 143 25.88 8.78 10.15
CA ASN A 143 25.79 9.70 9.01
C ASN A 143 25.82 8.87 7.71
N PHE A 144 24.76 8.98 6.93
CA PHE A 144 24.64 8.37 5.60
C PHE A 144 24.52 9.47 4.54
N ASN A 145 25.13 9.25 3.37
CA ASN A 145 24.90 10.12 2.20
C ASN A 145 23.52 9.91 1.57
N THR A 146 22.76 8.93 2.08
CA THR A 146 21.42 8.57 1.64
C THR A 146 20.38 9.58 2.14
N LYS A 147 19.52 10.06 1.25
CA LYS A 147 18.35 10.88 1.60
C LYS A 147 17.19 9.99 2.07
N PHE A 148 16.79 10.14 3.32
CA PHE A 148 15.68 9.37 3.90
C PHE A 148 14.35 10.06 3.57
N ILE A 149 13.40 9.31 3.02
CA ILE A 149 12.03 9.77 2.74
C ILE A 149 11.08 8.91 3.59
N LEU A 150 10.33 9.55 4.49
CA LEU A 150 9.28 8.87 5.23
C LEU A 150 8.00 8.87 4.40
N ARG A 151 7.46 7.70 4.10
CA ARG A 151 6.15 7.56 3.49
C ARG A 151 5.15 7.07 4.54
N ILE A 152 4.24 7.94 4.92
CA ILE A 152 3.16 7.62 5.87
C ILE A 152 2.07 6.85 5.12
N SER A 153 1.60 5.74 5.70
CA SER A 153 0.60 4.85 5.09
C SER A 153 -0.77 4.93 5.78
N GLY A 154 -0.99 5.95 6.58
CA GLY A 154 -2.21 6.17 7.34
C GLY A 154 -1.95 7.03 8.57
N ILE A 155 -2.98 7.63 9.18
CA ILE A 155 -2.83 8.48 10.36
C ILE A 155 -2.13 7.70 11.48
N PRO A 156 -0.92 8.11 11.87
CA PRO A 156 -0.16 7.41 12.89
C PRO A 156 -0.69 7.74 14.29
N ARG A 157 -0.85 6.72 15.13
CA ARG A 157 -1.06 6.94 16.56
C ARG A 157 0.27 7.34 17.19
N VAL A 158 0.41 8.60 17.56
CA VAL A 158 1.65 9.16 18.08
C VAL A 158 1.55 9.31 19.60
N SER A 159 2.22 8.39 20.36
CA SER A 159 2.40 8.54 21.80
C SER A 159 3.45 9.63 22.10
N PHE A 160 3.53 10.10 23.34
CA PHE A 160 4.49 11.12 23.76
C PHE A 160 5.93 10.76 23.37
N PHE A 161 6.40 9.56 23.72
CA PHE A 161 7.76 9.11 23.37
C PHE A 161 7.97 9.00 21.86
N ARG A 162 6.96 8.56 21.13
CA ARG A 162 7.02 8.49 19.67
C ARG A 162 7.09 9.89 19.06
N LYS A 163 6.34 10.85 19.60
CA LYS A 163 6.38 12.26 19.17
C LYS A 163 7.78 12.84 19.37
N LEU A 164 8.40 12.59 20.53
CA LEU A 164 9.75 13.06 20.82
C LEU A 164 10.77 12.47 19.86
N LEU A 165 10.76 11.14 19.67
CA LEU A 165 11.64 10.46 18.70
C LEU A 165 11.46 11.03 17.29
N TRP A 166 10.20 11.20 16.86
CA TRP A 166 9.90 11.73 15.55
C TRP A 166 10.40 13.18 15.41
N LYS A 167 10.18 14.03 16.41
CA LYS A 167 10.64 15.42 16.39
C LYS A 167 12.16 15.53 16.20
N ILE A 168 12.93 14.59 16.77
CA ILE A 168 14.39 14.59 16.63
C ILE A 168 14.81 13.95 15.29
N ALA A 169 14.27 12.77 14.96
CA ALA A 169 14.68 12.00 13.79
C ALA A 169 14.26 12.64 12.47
N LEU A 170 13.03 13.17 12.38
CA LEU A 170 12.49 13.70 11.12
C LEU A 170 13.17 15.00 10.67
N LYS A 171 13.85 15.72 11.53
CA LYS A 171 14.72 16.84 11.13
C LYS A 171 15.82 16.41 10.15
N LYS A 172 16.31 15.17 10.29
CA LYS A 172 17.33 14.58 9.41
C LYS A 172 16.73 13.93 8.15
N PHE A 173 15.41 13.78 8.05
CA PHE A 173 14.76 13.28 6.86
C PHE A 173 14.69 14.36 5.78
N TYR A 174 14.84 13.92 4.54
CA TYR A 174 14.77 14.79 3.37
C TYR A 174 13.33 15.22 3.07
N LEU A 175 12.37 14.28 3.16
CA LEU A 175 10.98 14.49 2.81
C LEU A 175 10.06 13.56 3.61
N ILE A 176 8.83 14.02 3.88
CA ILE A 176 7.76 13.23 4.44
C ILE A 176 6.59 13.26 3.46
N THR A 177 6.08 12.11 3.07
CA THR A 177 4.95 12.01 2.15
C THR A 177 3.74 11.38 2.84
N CYS A 178 2.58 11.98 2.61
CA CYS A 178 1.30 11.56 3.15
C CYS A 178 0.37 11.12 2.00
N PRO A 179 -0.49 10.08 2.21
CA PRO A 179 -1.37 9.59 1.16
C PRO A 179 -2.60 10.48 0.91
N THR A 180 -2.90 11.41 1.84
CA THR A 180 -4.07 12.29 1.80
C THR A 180 -3.74 13.67 2.38
N GLU A 181 -4.51 14.68 1.99
CA GLU A 181 -4.41 16.04 2.56
C GLU A 181 -4.70 16.03 4.08
N SER A 182 -5.72 15.29 4.51
CA SER A 182 -6.08 15.17 5.94
C SER A 182 -4.94 14.60 6.76
N THR A 183 -4.23 13.57 6.25
CA THR A 183 -3.05 13.02 6.91
C THR A 183 -1.91 14.03 6.93
N MET A 184 -1.71 14.81 5.87
CA MET A 184 -0.72 15.87 5.83
C MET A 184 -1.01 16.94 6.89
N GLN A 185 -2.25 17.43 6.97
CA GLN A 185 -2.65 18.43 7.97
C GLN A 185 -2.49 17.90 9.40
N TYR A 186 -2.85 16.62 9.63
CA TYR A 186 -2.61 16.00 10.93
C TYR A 186 -1.12 15.98 11.31
N ILE A 187 -0.22 15.61 10.37
CA ILE A 187 1.24 15.60 10.65
C ILE A 187 1.76 17.02 10.92
N LYS A 188 1.29 18.02 10.17
CA LYS A 188 1.62 19.43 10.40
C LYS A 188 1.19 19.88 11.80
N SER A 189 -0.01 19.53 12.23
CA SER A 189 -0.54 19.88 13.57
C SER A 189 0.28 19.33 14.73
N LEU A 190 1.07 18.26 14.49
CA LEU A 190 1.97 17.71 15.51
C LEU A 190 3.19 18.59 15.80
N ASN A 191 3.52 19.55 14.92
CA ASN A 191 4.70 20.43 15.02
C ASN A 191 6.00 19.65 15.27
N ILE A 192 6.24 18.58 14.50
CA ILE A 192 7.39 17.69 14.65
C ILE A 192 8.46 17.88 13.57
N VAL A 193 8.13 18.56 12.48
CA VAL A 193 9.01 18.81 11.33
C VAL A 193 8.52 20.05 10.58
N ASP A 194 9.40 20.67 9.81
CA ASP A 194 9.09 21.85 9.01
C ASP A 194 8.05 21.53 7.91
N ASP A 195 7.10 22.39 7.71
CA ASP A 195 5.96 22.19 6.81
C ASP A 195 6.35 22.01 5.34
N ASP A 196 7.44 22.62 4.91
CA ASP A 196 7.97 22.52 3.54
C ASP A 196 8.46 21.11 3.21
N LYS A 197 8.84 20.34 4.22
CA LYS A 197 9.25 18.93 4.08
C LYS A 197 8.07 17.95 4.00
N ILE A 198 6.83 18.40 4.20
CA ILE A 198 5.67 17.53 4.17
C ILE A 198 4.90 17.73 2.86
N LYS A 199 4.68 16.66 2.11
CA LYS A 199 3.98 16.70 0.81
C LYS A 199 2.94 15.60 0.71
N VAL A 200 1.84 15.86 0.02
CA VAL A 200 0.93 14.80 -0.40
C VAL A 200 1.51 14.08 -1.60
N LEU A 201 1.52 12.75 -1.54
CA LEU A 201 1.91 11.89 -2.64
C LEU A 201 1.01 10.65 -2.63
N PHE A 202 0.16 10.52 -3.64
CA PHE A 202 -0.75 9.40 -3.78
C PHE A 202 -0.02 8.08 -4.07
N ASP A 203 -0.59 6.97 -3.59
CA ASP A 203 -0.05 5.65 -3.87
C ASP A 203 -0.44 5.18 -5.29
N PRO A 204 0.49 4.68 -6.09
CA PRO A 204 0.20 4.15 -7.42
C PRO A 204 -0.40 2.73 -7.31
N ILE A 205 -1.72 2.63 -7.09
CA ILE A 205 -2.40 1.37 -6.87
C ILE A 205 -3.03 0.78 -8.13
N ILE A 206 -3.28 1.60 -9.16
CA ILE A 206 -3.95 1.21 -10.39
C ILE A 206 -2.94 0.84 -11.49
N GLU A 207 -2.89 -0.42 -11.86
CA GLU A 207 -2.18 -0.91 -13.04
C GLU A 207 -3.16 -1.04 -14.22
N VAL A 208 -3.38 0.06 -14.95
CA VAL A 208 -4.43 0.21 -15.98
C VAL A 208 -4.48 -0.97 -16.96
N LYS A 209 -3.32 -1.35 -17.55
CA LYS A 209 -3.27 -2.46 -18.53
C LYS A 209 -3.68 -3.80 -17.91
N LYS A 210 -3.20 -4.08 -16.70
CA LYS A 210 -3.49 -5.31 -15.98
C LYS A 210 -4.98 -5.39 -15.62
N ILE A 211 -5.53 -4.33 -15.04
CA ILE A 211 -6.95 -4.31 -14.65
C ILE A 211 -7.85 -4.48 -15.86
N LYS A 212 -7.59 -3.74 -16.96
CA LYS A 212 -8.37 -3.91 -18.21
C LYS A 212 -8.34 -5.34 -18.76
N SER A 213 -7.21 -6.03 -18.67
CA SER A 213 -7.11 -7.42 -19.10
C SER A 213 -7.80 -8.41 -18.13
N GLU A 214 -7.87 -8.07 -16.86
CA GLU A 214 -8.49 -8.89 -15.82
C GLU A 214 -10.01 -8.69 -15.72
N THR A 215 -10.53 -7.49 -16.03
CA THR A 215 -11.98 -7.23 -16.08
C THR A 215 -12.68 -7.99 -17.20
N ASN A 216 -11.98 -8.24 -18.32
CA ASN A 216 -12.52 -9.00 -19.45
C ASN A 216 -12.60 -10.52 -19.20
N LYS A 217 -11.99 -11.01 -18.13
CA LYS A 217 -12.10 -12.41 -17.72
C LYS A 217 -13.44 -12.61 -17.01
N LYS A 218 -14.41 -13.21 -17.70
CA LYS A 218 -15.70 -13.59 -17.10
C LYS A 218 -15.47 -14.37 -15.81
N ASN A 219 -15.91 -13.84 -14.70
CA ASN A 219 -16.04 -14.63 -13.46
C ASN A 219 -17.28 -15.52 -13.62
N ASN A 220 -17.09 -16.75 -14.07
CA ASN A 220 -18.16 -17.75 -14.21
C ASN A 220 -18.78 -18.17 -12.84
N THR A 221 -18.28 -17.61 -11.73
CA THR A 221 -18.65 -18.04 -10.38
C THR A 221 -19.87 -17.31 -9.79
N ILE A 222 -20.34 -16.20 -10.40
CA ILE A 222 -21.44 -15.42 -9.83
C ILE A 222 -22.46 -15.10 -10.92
N SER A 223 -23.58 -15.81 -10.87
CA SER A 223 -24.73 -15.62 -11.79
C SER A 223 -25.61 -14.41 -11.44
N HIS A 224 -25.25 -13.61 -10.44
CA HIS A 224 -26.05 -12.47 -10.00
C HIS A 224 -25.73 -11.21 -10.81
N ASN A 225 -26.65 -10.77 -11.63
CA ASN A 225 -26.52 -9.55 -12.46
C ASN A 225 -26.91 -8.26 -11.75
N ASN A 226 -27.39 -8.32 -10.50
CA ASN A 226 -27.91 -7.15 -9.77
C ASN A 226 -27.56 -7.23 -8.29
N TYR A 227 -26.37 -6.70 -7.93
CA TYR A 227 -25.88 -6.77 -6.56
C TYR A 227 -25.14 -5.49 -6.13
N CYS A 228 -25.16 -5.24 -4.83
CA CYS A 228 -24.23 -4.34 -4.17
C CYS A 228 -22.95 -5.11 -3.78
N LEU A 229 -21.80 -4.47 -3.83
CA LEU A 229 -20.54 -5.09 -3.48
C LEU A 229 -19.85 -4.32 -2.35
N ALA A 230 -19.33 -5.04 -1.37
CA ALA A 230 -18.45 -4.50 -0.35
C ALA A 230 -17.16 -5.32 -0.28
N VAL A 231 -16.00 -4.65 -0.21
CA VAL A 231 -14.69 -5.31 -0.28
C VAL A 231 -13.78 -4.80 0.82
N GLY A 232 -13.13 -5.72 1.54
CA GLY A 232 -12.13 -5.35 2.52
C GLY A 232 -11.86 -6.43 3.56
N ARG A 233 -10.91 -6.17 4.46
CA ARG A 233 -10.66 -7.09 5.58
C ARG A 233 -11.86 -7.10 6.53
N LEU A 234 -12.34 -8.27 6.93
CA LEU A 234 -13.45 -8.40 7.86
C LEU A 234 -12.99 -8.09 9.28
N THR A 235 -12.91 -6.80 9.59
CA THR A 235 -12.37 -6.27 10.86
C THR A 235 -13.24 -5.12 11.36
N LYS A 236 -13.09 -4.75 12.62
CA LYS A 236 -13.77 -3.59 13.23
C LYS A 236 -13.64 -2.33 12.39
N GLN A 237 -12.47 -2.11 11.76
CA GLN A 237 -12.25 -0.93 10.90
C GLN A 237 -13.27 -0.84 9.76
N LYS A 238 -13.52 -1.96 9.07
CA LYS A 238 -14.40 -2.01 7.89
C LYS A 238 -15.88 -2.05 8.24
N ASN A 239 -16.22 -2.36 9.48
CA ASN A 239 -17.57 -2.24 10.07
C ASN A 239 -18.68 -2.98 9.29
N PHE A 240 -18.36 -4.16 8.74
CA PHE A 240 -19.31 -4.94 7.95
C PHE A 240 -20.55 -5.38 8.73
N ILE A 241 -20.47 -5.56 10.06
CA ILE A 241 -21.64 -5.83 10.89
C ILE A 241 -22.67 -4.71 10.78
N PHE A 242 -22.21 -3.43 10.80
CA PHE A 242 -23.11 -2.29 10.60
C PHE A 242 -23.74 -2.33 9.20
N LEU A 243 -22.94 -2.64 8.18
CA LEU A 243 -23.44 -2.78 6.82
C LEU A 243 -24.53 -3.86 6.72
N CYS A 244 -24.33 -5.03 7.33
CA CYS A 244 -25.34 -6.09 7.35
C CYS A 244 -26.63 -5.64 8.05
N LYS A 245 -26.52 -4.90 9.17
CA LYS A 245 -27.68 -4.32 9.89
C LYS A 245 -28.44 -3.32 9.02
N ALA A 246 -27.73 -2.45 8.31
CA ALA A 246 -28.33 -1.49 7.38
C ALA A 246 -28.98 -2.20 6.19
N PHE A 247 -28.30 -3.20 5.62
CA PHE A 247 -28.81 -3.95 4.47
C PHE A 247 -30.03 -4.80 4.80
N LYS A 248 -30.19 -5.28 6.05
CA LYS A 248 -31.44 -5.93 6.52
C LYS A 248 -32.63 -5.01 6.29
N LYS A 249 -32.52 -3.70 6.58
CA LYS A 249 -33.62 -2.75 6.31
C LYS A 249 -33.90 -2.59 4.81
N VAL A 250 -32.86 -2.70 3.98
CA VAL A 250 -33.03 -2.69 2.51
C VAL A 250 -33.81 -3.91 2.05
N VAL A 251 -33.47 -5.11 2.57
CA VAL A 251 -34.15 -6.36 2.24
C VAL A 251 -35.63 -6.33 2.64
N THR A 252 -35.96 -5.72 3.77
CA THR A 252 -37.37 -5.56 4.19
C THR A 252 -38.20 -4.81 3.13
N LYS A 253 -37.62 -3.85 2.43
CA LYS A 253 -38.28 -3.07 1.37
C LYS A 253 -38.11 -3.68 -0.02
N TYR A 254 -36.96 -4.32 -0.24
CA TYR A 254 -36.55 -4.92 -1.54
C TYR A 254 -36.08 -6.36 -1.31
N PRO A 255 -36.98 -7.35 -1.24
CA PRO A 255 -36.64 -8.73 -0.84
C PRO A 255 -35.58 -9.39 -1.75
N ASN A 256 -35.49 -8.99 -3.00
CA ASN A 256 -34.53 -9.54 -3.97
C ASN A 256 -33.18 -8.83 -3.96
N ALA A 257 -32.95 -7.82 -3.08
CA ALA A 257 -31.69 -7.12 -3.01
C ALA A 257 -30.55 -8.08 -2.58
N LYS A 258 -29.40 -7.98 -3.23
CA LYS A 258 -28.23 -8.82 -2.95
C LYS A 258 -27.04 -7.95 -2.54
N LEU A 259 -26.32 -8.37 -1.50
CA LEU A 259 -25.05 -7.80 -1.05
C LEU A 259 -23.99 -8.90 -1.07
N LEU A 260 -22.94 -8.69 -1.84
CA LEU A 260 -21.75 -9.54 -1.85
C LEU A 260 -20.68 -8.89 -0.99
N ILE A 261 -20.11 -9.65 -0.05
CA ILE A 261 -19.02 -9.20 0.82
C ILE A 261 -17.77 -10.02 0.48
N ALA A 262 -16.77 -9.37 -0.11
CA ALA A 262 -15.52 -10.02 -0.47
C ALA A 262 -14.40 -9.63 0.51
N GLY A 263 -13.79 -10.61 1.12
CA GLY A 263 -12.70 -10.43 2.09
C GLY A 263 -12.65 -11.52 3.15
N ASP A 264 -11.66 -11.41 4.01
CA ASP A 264 -11.48 -12.31 5.15
C ASP A 264 -10.97 -11.51 6.36
N GLY A 265 -11.14 -12.03 7.58
CA GLY A 265 -10.70 -11.36 8.79
C GLY A 265 -11.36 -11.86 10.07
N GLU A 266 -11.01 -11.24 11.19
CA GLU A 266 -11.39 -11.63 12.54
C GLU A 266 -12.90 -11.55 12.84
N ASP A 267 -13.64 -10.72 12.11
CA ASP A 267 -15.08 -10.55 12.28
C ASP A 267 -15.92 -11.49 11.39
N LYS A 268 -15.28 -12.42 10.63
CA LYS A 268 -15.98 -13.31 9.70
C LYS A 268 -17.10 -14.10 10.42
N GLU A 269 -16.77 -14.79 11.49
CA GLU A 269 -17.74 -15.61 12.26
C GLU A 269 -18.91 -14.78 12.80
N LYS A 270 -18.63 -13.54 13.23
CA LYS A 270 -19.68 -12.62 13.72
C LYS A 270 -20.61 -12.18 12.60
N ILE A 271 -20.07 -11.94 11.40
CA ILE A 271 -20.84 -11.56 10.22
C ILE A 271 -21.73 -12.72 9.81
N ASP A 272 -21.16 -13.92 9.65
CA ASP A 272 -21.88 -15.12 9.24
C ASP A 272 -22.98 -15.48 10.26
N SER A 273 -22.69 -15.41 11.57
CA SER A 273 -23.67 -15.62 12.62
C SER A 273 -24.81 -14.60 12.58
N TYR A 274 -24.51 -13.32 12.27
CA TYR A 274 -25.55 -12.30 12.12
C TYR A 274 -26.44 -12.57 10.91
N ILE A 275 -25.89 -13.00 9.80
CA ILE A 275 -26.63 -13.34 8.56
C ILE A 275 -27.61 -14.47 8.85
N ILE A 276 -27.14 -15.59 9.43
CA ILE A 276 -27.95 -16.77 9.75
C ILE A 276 -29.06 -16.40 10.76
N LYS A 277 -28.70 -15.74 11.87
CA LYS A 277 -29.66 -15.34 12.91
C LYS A 277 -30.81 -14.49 12.37
N ASN A 278 -30.57 -13.73 11.32
CA ASN A 278 -31.56 -12.82 10.72
C ASN A 278 -32.18 -13.35 9.43
N LYS A 279 -31.91 -14.60 9.05
CA LYS A 279 -32.43 -15.25 7.81
C LYS A 279 -32.12 -14.43 6.56
N LEU A 280 -30.86 -14.01 6.41
CA LEU A 280 -30.40 -13.16 5.30
C LEU A 280 -29.46 -13.90 4.35
N GLU A 281 -29.35 -15.22 4.44
CA GLU A 281 -28.39 -16.03 3.68
C GLU A 281 -28.58 -15.90 2.17
N GLU A 282 -29.81 -15.71 1.72
CA GLU A 282 -30.08 -15.47 0.31
C GLU A 282 -29.74 -14.04 -0.16
N ASN A 283 -29.70 -13.07 0.76
CA ASN A 283 -29.52 -11.67 0.45
C ASN A 283 -28.09 -11.17 0.68
N ILE A 284 -27.37 -11.68 1.67
CA ILE A 284 -26.01 -11.27 2.03
C ILE A 284 -25.09 -12.47 1.92
N ILE A 285 -24.16 -12.44 0.98
CA ILE A 285 -23.29 -13.55 0.65
C ILE A 285 -21.83 -13.16 0.96
N THR A 286 -21.18 -13.90 1.85
CA THR A 286 -19.76 -13.77 2.15
C THR A 286 -18.94 -14.63 1.18
N LEU A 287 -18.10 -14.00 0.35
CA LEU A 287 -17.35 -14.65 -0.72
C LEU A 287 -15.96 -15.14 -0.27
N GLY A 288 -15.51 -14.74 0.93
CA GLY A 288 -14.13 -14.94 1.31
C GLY A 288 -13.16 -14.04 0.52
N TYR A 289 -11.88 -14.36 0.57
CA TYR A 289 -10.85 -13.61 -0.16
C TYR A 289 -10.90 -13.88 -1.66
N ILE A 290 -11.11 -12.84 -2.44
CA ILE A 290 -11.12 -12.89 -3.91
C ILE A 290 -9.82 -12.28 -4.46
N LYS A 291 -9.04 -13.09 -5.18
CA LYS A 291 -7.74 -12.67 -5.72
C LYS A 291 -7.87 -11.59 -6.79
N ASN A 292 -8.83 -11.74 -7.71
CA ASN A 292 -9.14 -10.76 -8.74
C ASN A 292 -10.55 -10.21 -8.49
N ILE A 293 -10.64 -9.06 -7.84
CA ILE A 293 -11.90 -8.43 -7.46
C ILE A 293 -12.51 -7.57 -8.56
N PHE A 294 -11.74 -7.18 -9.56
CA PHE A 294 -12.16 -6.22 -10.58
C PHE A 294 -13.40 -6.63 -11.40
N PRO A 295 -13.56 -7.90 -11.84
CA PRO A 295 -14.79 -8.31 -12.52
C PRO A 295 -16.05 -8.12 -11.66
N LEU A 296 -15.93 -8.35 -10.33
CA LEU A 296 -17.03 -8.13 -9.39
C LEU A 296 -17.29 -6.63 -9.17
N MET A 297 -16.24 -5.82 -9.09
CA MET A 297 -16.41 -4.36 -9.00
C MET A 297 -17.09 -3.82 -10.24
N TYR A 298 -16.63 -4.22 -11.43
CA TYR A 298 -17.18 -3.76 -12.69
C TYR A 298 -18.65 -4.17 -12.90
N GLY A 299 -19.05 -5.36 -12.41
CA GLY A 299 -20.43 -5.87 -12.51
C GLY A 299 -21.37 -5.37 -11.42
N ALA A 300 -20.86 -4.74 -10.35
CA ALA A 300 -21.69 -4.28 -9.25
C ALA A 300 -22.52 -3.05 -9.63
N LYS A 301 -23.77 -3.00 -9.15
CA LYS A 301 -24.63 -1.80 -9.27
C LYS A 301 -24.22 -0.69 -8.33
N LEU A 302 -23.66 -1.07 -7.17
CA LEU A 302 -23.23 -0.14 -6.15
C LEU A 302 -22.06 -0.76 -5.35
N PHE A 303 -20.99 -0.02 -5.20
CA PHE A 303 -19.93 -0.35 -4.26
C PHE A 303 -20.19 0.35 -2.92
N ILE A 304 -20.10 -0.40 -1.80
CA ILE A 304 -20.38 0.14 -0.47
C ILE A 304 -19.16 -0.01 0.42
N LEU A 305 -18.74 1.10 1.03
CA LEU A 305 -17.67 1.14 2.03
C LEU A 305 -18.21 1.69 3.35
N SER A 306 -18.37 0.82 4.34
CA SER A 306 -18.93 1.14 5.67
C SER A 306 -17.88 1.41 6.75
N SER A 307 -16.66 1.73 6.36
CA SER A 307 -15.52 1.83 7.26
C SER A 307 -15.68 2.93 8.32
N LEU A 308 -15.14 2.67 9.51
CA LEU A 308 -15.05 3.67 10.57
C LEU A 308 -13.90 4.67 10.33
N TRP A 309 -12.84 4.23 9.66
CA TRP A 309 -11.71 5.07 9.23
C TRP A 309 -11.00 4.43 8.03
N GLU A 310 -10.48 5.26 7.14
CA GLU A 310 -9.67 4.90 5.96
C GLU A 310 -8.53 5.89 5.78
N ASP A 311 -7.47 5.44 5.08
CA ASP A 311 -6.44 6.36 4.61
C ASP A 311 -5.57 5.65 3.54
N PRO A 312 -5.75 5.95 2.26
CA PRO A 312 -6.85 6.72 1.64
C PRO A 312 -8.13 5.91 1.36
N GLY A 313 -8.13 4.58 1.55
CA GLY A 313 -9.22 3.70 1.13
C GLY A 313 -9.05 3.22 -0.32
N PHE A 314 -8.02 2.44 -0.60
CA PHE A 314 -7.65 1.96 -1.94
C PHE A 314 -8.79 1.33 -2.72
N VAL A 315 -9.69 0.61 -2.03
CA VAL A 315 -10.85 -0.03 -2.66
C VAL A 315 -11.83 0.96 -3.28
N LEU A 316 -11.90 2.21 -2.78
CA LEU A 316 -12.69 3.29 -3.40
C LEU A 316 -12.10 3.70 -4.75
N ILE A 317 -10.78 3.84 -4.81
CA ILE A 317 -10.06 4.18 -6.04
C ILE A 317 -10.21 3.04 -7.07
N GLU A 318 -10.14 1.78 -6.60
CA GLU A 318 -10.36 0.59 -7.43
C GLU A 318 -11.80 0.56 -7.98
N ALA A 319 -12.82 0.81 -7.15
CA ALA A 319 -14.22 0.87 -7.55
C ALA A 319 -14.49 2.03 -8.52
N SER A 320 -13.94 3.21 -8.25
CA SER A 320 -14.04 4.39 -9.14
C SER A 320 -13.40 4.11 -10.50
N PHE A 321 -12.24 3.43 -10.52
CA PHE A 321 -11.60 3.02 -11.77
C PHE A 321 -12.48 2.05 -12.57
N CYS A 322 -13.24 1.18 -11.90
CA CYS A 322 -14.23 0.29 -12.52
C CYS A 322 -15.53 1.00 -12.90
N ARG A 323 -15.65 2.32 -12.68
CA ARG A 323 -16.85 3.12 -12.92
C ARG A 323 -18.07 2.62 -12.14
N THR A 324 -17.85 1.97 -11.01
CA THR A 324 -18.93 1.49 -10.14
C THR A 324 -19.40 2.64 -9.26
N PRO A 325 -20.69 2.98 -9.25
CA PRO A 325 -21.23 3.96 -8.30
C PRO A 325 -20.84 3.59 -6.88
N THR A 326 -20.50 4.57 -6.06
CA THR A 326 -19.92 4.32 -4.74
C THR A 326 -20.70 5.02 -3.63
N LEU A 327 -21.04 4.27 -2.59
CA LEU A 327 -21.57 4.79 -1.33
C LEU A 327 -20.55 4.55 -0.22
N THR A 328 -20.18 5.58 0.52
CA THR A 328 -19.21 5.47 1.61
C THR A 328 -19.70 6.13 2.88
N SER A 329 -19.25 5.59 4.03
CA SER A 329 -19.37 6.31 5.31
C SER A 329 -18.51 7.58 5.26
N ASN A 330 -18.96 8.60 5.97
CA ASN A 330 -18.25 9.88 6.09
C ASN A 330 -17.06 9.76 7.07
N CYS A 331 -16.02 9.02 6.67
CA CYS A 331 -14.78 8.93 7.45
C CYS A 331 -13.97 10.22 7.32
N GLU A 332 -13.25 10.60 8.37
CA GLU A 332 -12.48 11.85 8.44
C GLU A 332 -11.35 11.95 7.41
N THR A 333 -10.88 10.83 6.87
CA THR A 333 -9.76 10.77 5.90
C THR A 333 -10.13 9.95 4.68
N GLY A 334 -9.39 10.09 3.61
CA GLY A 334 -9.55 9.33 2.37
C GLY A 334 -10.93 9.45 1.71
N PRO A 335 -11.98 8.78 2.22
CA PRO A 335 -13.30 8.82 1.60
C PRO A 335 -13.84 10.23 1.39
N ILE A 336 -13.74 11.12 2.37
CA ILE A 336 -14.21 12.51 2.28
C ILE A 336 -13.44 13.33 1.22
N GLU A 337 -12.21 12.96 0.94
CA GLU A 337 -11.40 13.62 -0.10
C GLU A 337 -11.70 13.08 -1.49
N LEU A 338 -11.99 11.77 -1.59
CA LEU A 338 -12.21 11.05 -2.85
C LEU A 338 -13.65 11.16 -3.34
N ILE A 339 -14.62 11.05 -2.41
CA ILE A 339 -16.04 10.99 -2.72
C ILE A 339 -16.72 12.28 -2.25
N LYS A 340 -17.33 12.97 -3.19
CA LYS A 340 -18.13 14.16 -2.92
C LYS A 340 -19.59 13.82 -3.13
N ASP A 341 -20.40 14.01 -2.08
CA ASP A 341 -21.84 13.71 -2.09
C ASP A 341 -22.55 14.30 -3.31
N LYS A 342 -23.38 13.49 -3.95
CA LYS A 342 -24.16 13.83 -5.18
C LYS A 342 -23.33 14.31 -6.36
N LYS A 343 -21.99 14.20 -6.35
CA LYS A 343 -21.12 14.52 -7.49
C LYS A 343 -20.47 13.28 -8.09
N ASN A 344 -19.89 12.43 -7.25
CA ASN A 344 -19.21 11.21 -7.68
C ASN A 344 -19.40 10.03 -6.72
N GLY A 345 -20.34 10.17 -5.78
CA GLY A 345 -20.74 9.15 -4.82
C GLY A 345 -22.05 9.48 -4.13
#